data_0e8356768d8c687912b7b22111908379
#
_entry.id   0e8356768d8c687912b7b22111908379
#
_cell.length_a   1.000
_cell.length_b   1.000
_cell.length_c   1.000
_cell.angle_alpha   90.00
_cell.angle_beta   90.00
_cell.angle_gamma   90.00
#
_symmetry.space_group_name_H-M   'P 1'
#
loop_
_entity.id
_entity.type
_entity.pdbx_description
1 polymer ?
#
loop_
_entity_poly.entity_id
_entity_poly.type
_entity_poly.pdbx_seq_one_letter_code
_entity_poly.pdbx_strand_id
1 'polypeptide(L)'
;ELDRAAAEKAIRDSGQAEFKLGRLADIPEGEKITMYRNGEFCDLCAGPHADSTGRIKAFKLLSVAGAYHRGDENNRQLQRIYGTAFASKEELEGYLRQMEEARLRDHRKLGRELGLFAISDRVGQGLILWKPKGAILRQSLQDFILELLRKCGYQQVFTPHIGKLGLFRASGHFPYYKDSQFAPIVEREDLEKMAEEHLDVAQFERKVESGEAEGFLLKPMNCPFHIEIFKSDPHSYRDLPVRLAEFGSVYRWEQSGELNGLTLSLIHIPSPR
;
A
#
# COMPACT_ATOMS: atom_id res chain seq x y z
N GLU A 1 18.78 -16.30 -26.89
CA GLU A 1 19.10 -17.08 -25.69
C GLU A 1 20.61 -17.28 -25.63
N LEU A 2 21.17 -17.18 -24.44
CA LEU A 2 22.62 -17.39 -24.18
C LEU A 2 22.81 -18.33 -22.99
N ASP A 3 23.91 -19.03 -22.96
CA ASP A 3 24.35 -19.65 -21.73
C ASP A 3 24.90 -18.60 -20.75
N ARG A 4 25.08 -18.98 -19.49
CA ARG A 4 25.48 -18.06 -18.43
C ARG A 4 26.85 -17.42 -18.67
N ALA A 5 27.79 -18.17 -19.22
CA ALA A 5 29.15 -17.68 -19.49
C ALA A 5 29.16 -16.68 -20.67
N ALA A 6 28.39 -16.95 -21.70
CA ALA A 6 28.23 -16.03 -22.83
C ALA A 6 27.48 -14.74 -22.42
N ALA A 7 26.47 -14.86 -21.56
CA ALA A 7 25.75 -13.69 -21.02
C ALA A 7 26.68 -12.84 -20.13
N GLU A 8 27.46 -13.46 -19.26
CA GLU A 8 28.46 -12.76 -18.43
C GLU A 8 29.48 -12.00 -19.28
N LYS A 9 30.01 -12.65 -20.32
CA LYS A 9 30.95 -11.99 -21.24
C LYS A 9 30.27 -10.79 -21.92
N ALA A 10 29.08 -10.96 -22.45
CA ALA A 10 28.36 -9.86 -23.12
C ALA A 10 28.10 -8.67 -22.18
N ILE A 11 27.79 -8.93 -20.90
CA ILE A 11 27.61 -7.89 -19.88
C ILE A 11 28.92 -7.16 -19.60
N ARG A 12 30.02 -7.88 -19.48
CA ARG A 12 31.35 -7.25 -19.27
C ARG A 12 31.76 -6.39 -20.45
N ASP A 13 31.55 -6.90 -21.66
CA ASP A 13 31.88 -6.18 -22.89
C ASP A 13 31.03 -4.91 -23.10
N SER A 14 29.80 -4.88 -22.54
CA SER A 14 28.91 -3.71 -22.60
C SER A 14 29.23 -2.58 -21.61
N GLY A 15 30.22 -2.78 -20.71
CA GLY A 15 30.54 -1.82 -19.66
C GLY A 15 29.52 -1.71 -18.52
N GLN A 16 28.55 -2.60 -18.46
CA GLN A 16 27.46 -2.60 -17.46
C GLN A 16 27.66 -3.62 -16.33
N ALA A 17 28.87 -4.17 -16.20
CA ALA A 17 29.18 -5.25 -15.29
C ALA A 17 28.79 -4.94 -13.83
N GLU A 18 29.06 -3.72 -13.35
CA GLU A 18 28.74 -3.25 -12.00
C GLU A 18 27.27 -3.50 -11.60
N PHE A 19 26.33 -3.28 -12.53
CA PHE A 19 24.89 -3.33 -12.23
C PHE A 19 24.24 -4.64 -12.68
N LYS A 20 24.77 -5.29 -13.72
CA LYS A 20 24.11 -6.39 -14.40
C LYS A 20 24.58 -7.78 -13.97
N LEU A 21 25.81 -7.92 -13.52
CA LEU A 21 26.32 -9.22 -13.03
C LEU A 21 25.52 -9.71 -11.82
N GLY A 22 25.16 -8.79 -10.90
CA GLY A 22 24.29 -9.14 -9.80
C GLY A 22 22.90 -9.58 -10.25
N ARG A 23 22.32 -8.97 -11.31
CA ARG A 23 21.06 -9.40 -11.91
C ARG A 23 21.15 -10.75 -12.61
N LEU A 24 22.28 -11.01 -13.26
CA LEU A 24 22.54 -12.33 -13.86
C LEU A 24 22.62 -13.43 -12.77
N ALA A 25 23.24 -13.12 -11.62
CA ALA A 25 23.32 -14.04 -10.49
C ALA A 25 21.94 -14.35 -9.86
N ASP A 26 21.00 -13.40 -9.90
CA ASP A 26 19.64 -13.58 -9.39
C ASP A 26 18.79 -14.58 -10.24
N ILE A 27 19.22 -14.88 -11.48
CA ILE A 27 18.51 -15.83 -12.35
C ILE A 27 18.84 -17.26 -11.88
N PRO A 28 17.86 -18.08 -11.51
CA PRO A 28 18.09 -19.45 -11.06
C PRO A 28 18.82 -20.31 -12.09
N GLU A 29 19.52 -21.35 -11.60
CA GLU A 29 20.15 -22.32 -12.49
C GLU A 29 19.07 -23.09 -13.27
N GLY A 30 19.30 -23.25 -14.58
CA GLY A 30 18.36 -23.92 -15.48
C GLY A 30 17.30 -23.01 -16.09
N GLU A 31 17.16 -21.77 -15.63
CA GLU A 31 16.32 -20.80 -16.30
C GLU A 31 17.01 -20.22 -17.56
N LYS A 32 16.16 -19.87 -18.55
CA LYS A 32 16.64 -19.30 -19.80
C LYS A 32 17.14 -17.88 -19.60
N ILE A 33 18.36 -17.62 -20.02
CA ILE A 33 18.93 -16.27 -20.04
C ILE A 33 18.73 -15.67 -21.43
N THR A 34 18.01 -14.55 -21.49
CA THR A 34 17.76 -13.84 -22.73
C THR A 34 18.34 -12.43 -22.68
N MET A 35 18.94 -12.02 -23.80
CA MET A 35 19.39 -10.67 -24.04
C MET A 35 18.68 -10.11 -25.26
N TYR A 36 18.25 -8.86 -25.15
CA TYR A 36 17.61 -8.14 -26.26
C TYR A 36 18.51 -7.03 -26.76
N ARG A 37 18.58 -6.97 -28.08
CA ARG A 37 19.39 -5.96 -28.78
C ARG A 37 18.51 -4.99 -29.54
N ASN A 38 18.79 -3.71 -29.40
CA ASN A 38 18.18 -2.65 -30.18
C ASN A 38 19.29 -1.71 -30.70
N GLY A 39 19.67 -1.86 -31.95
CA GLY A 39 20.87 -1.21 -32.49
C GLY A 39 22.12 -1.66 -31.77
N GLU A 40 22.87 -0.70 -31.21
CA GLU A 40 24.07 -0.97 -30.40
C GLU A 40 23.75 -1.34 -28.94
N PHE A 41 22.57 -0.98 -28.45
CA PHE A 41 22.15 -1.27 -27.09
C PHE A 41 21.75 -2.74 -26.94
N CYS A 42 22.31 -3.40 -25.93
CA CYS A 42 22.01 -4.79 -25.60
C CYS A 42 21.92 -4.98 -24.09
N ASP A 43 20.82 -5.59 -23.61
CA ASP A 43 20.62 -5.78 -22.18
C ASP A 43 19.91 -7.11 -21.86
N LEU A 44 20.03 -7.55 -20.59
CA LEU A 44 19.26 -8.67 -20.04
C LEU A 44 17.77 -8.31 -20.01
N CYS A 45 16.94 -9.13 -20.60
CA CYS A 45 15.49 -8.96 -20.54
C CYS A 45 14.74 -10.25 -20.84
N ALA A 46 13.77 -10.57 -20.00
CA ALA A 46 12.92 -11.75 -20.18
C ALA A 46 11.79 -11.56 -21.20
N GLY A 47 11.52 -10.31 -21.62
CA GLY A 47 10.40 -10.00 -22.52
C GLY A 47 9.04 -9.91 -21.79
N PRO A 48 7.93 -9.91 -22.53
CA PRO A 48 7.83 -9.90 -23.98
C PRO A 48 8.28 -8.59 -24.63
N HIS A 49 8.63 -8.63 -25.92
CA HIS A 49 9.08 -7.47 -26.69
C HIS A 49 8.29 -7.34 -27.98
N ALA A 50 8.15 -6.10 -28.46
CA ALA A 50 7.66 -5.88 -29.82
C ALA A 50 8.74 -6.30 -30.84
N ASP A 51 8.32 -6.82 -31.99
CA ASP A 51 9.25 -7.26 -33.05
C ASP A 51 10.07 -6.11 -33.61
N SER A 52 9.60 -4.87 -33.48
CA SER A 52 10.27 -3.67 -33.95
C SER A 52 9.83 -2.45 -33.16
N THR A 53 10.77 -1.55 -32.87
CA THR A 53 10.48 -0.22 -32.29
C THR A 53 9.59 0.64 -33.19
N GLY A 54 9.55 0.37 -34.52
CA GLY A 54 8.65 1.02 -35.44
C GLY A 54 7.15 0.76 -35.18
N ARG A 55 6.82 -0.23 -34.33
CA ARG A 55 5.45 -0.45 -33.85
C ARG A 55 5.02 0.56 -32.79
N ILE A 56 5.96 1.21 -32.11
CA ILE A 56 5.69 2.24 -31.12
C ILE A 56 5.49 3.56 -31.85
N LYS A 57 4.24 3.90 -32.14
CA LYS A 57 3.89 5.06 -32.99
C LYS A 57 3.87 6.38 -32.23
N ALA A 58 3.55 6.34 -30.96
CA ALA A 58 3.48 7.52 -30.12
C ALA A 58 4.07 7.22 -28.73
N PHE A 59 5.07 7.98 -28.33
CA PHE A 59 5.66 7.86 -26.99
C PHE A 59 6.03 9.24 -26.44
N LYS A 60 6.16 9.34 -25.13
CA LYS A 60 6.66 10.54 -24.45
C LYS A 60 7.42 10.17 -23.20
N LEU A 61 8.58 10.80 -23.00
CA LEU A 61 9.27 10.79 -21.73
C LEU A 61 8.58 11.78 -20.79
N LEU A 62 8.24 11.33 -19.57
CA LEU A 62 7.42 12.08 -18.63
C LEU A 62 8.26 12.76 -17.56
N SER A 63 9.16 12.01 -16.92
CA SER A 63 9.98 12.54 -15.82
C SER A 63 11.26 11.73 -15.62
N VAL A 64 12.18 12.33 -14.87
CA VAL A 64 13.39 11.67 -14.37
C VAL A 64 13.39 11.78 -12.86
N ALA A 65 13.74 10.70 -12.17
CA ALA A 65 13.86 10.65 -10.72
C ALA A 65 15.14 9.90 -10.31
N GLY A 66 15.69 10.24 -9.16
CA GLY A 66 16.72 9.42 -8.52
C GLY A 66 16.15 8.09 -8.06
N ALA A 67 16.92 7.02 -8.17
CA ALA A 67 16.58 5.71 -7.63
C ALA A 67 17.86 4.99 -7.20
N TYR A 68 17.89 4.48 -5.98
CA TYR A 68 19.01 3.66 -5.54
C TYR A 68 19.01 2.32 -6.24
N HIS A 69 20.18 1.83 -6.61
CA HIS A 69 20.32 0.51 -7.21
C HIS A 69 19.77 -0.55 -6.25
N ARG A 70 18.87 -1.42 -6.74
CA ARG A 70 18.16 -2.44 -5.97
C ARG A 70 17.25 -1.91 -4.83
N GLY A 71 16.98 -0.61 -4.81
CA GLY A 71 16.15 0.00 -3.76
C GLY A 71 16.84 0.21 -2.41
N ASP A 72 18.15 -0.05 -2.33
CA ASP A 72 18.95 0.10 -1.12
C ASP A 72 19.65 1.46 -1.15
N GLU A 73 19.43 2.29 -0.13
CA GLU A 73 19.99 3.65 -0.02
C GLU A 73 21.51 3.67 0.14
N ASN A 74 22.13 2.56 0.55
CA ASN A 74 23.57 2.40 0.61
C ASN A 74 24.23 2.16 -0.76
N ASN A 75 23.42 1.80 -1.76
CA ASN A 75 23.89 1.56 -3.12
C ASN A 75 23.93 2.85 -3.93
N ARG A 76 24.63 2.78 -5.06
CA ARG A 76 24.77 3.91 -5.99
C ARG A 76 23.40 4.40 -6.46
N GLN A 77 23.22 5.72 -6.42
CA GLN A 77 22.04 6.38 -6.98
C GLN A 77 22.11 6.41 -8.51
N LEU A 78 21.04 5.95 -9.14
CA LEU A 78 20.84 5.93 -10.59
C LEU A 78 19.74 6.91 -10.98
N GLN A 79 19.63 7.21 -12.27
CA GLN A 79 18.51 7.96 -12.83
C GLN A 79 17.46 6.99 -13.38
N ARG A 80 16.22 7.14 -12.92
CA ARG A 80 15.08 6.42 -13.45
C ARG A 80 14.27 7.33 -14.36
N ILE A 81 14.19 6.96 -15.63
CA ILE A 81 13.43 7.70 -16.64
C ILE A 81 12.04 7.04 -16.77
N TYR A 82 11.00 7.84 -16.59
CA TYR A 82 9.63 7.42 -16.79
C TYR A 82 9.14 7.88 -18.15
N GLY A 83 8.42 7.00 -18.83
CA GLY A 83 7.82 7.28 -20.12
C GLY A 83 6.55 6.48 -20.32
N THR A 84 5.80 6.82 -21.37
CA THR A 84 4.61 6.11 -21.79
C THR A 84 4.57 5.99 -23.31
N ALA A 85 3.88 4.98 -23.83
CA ALA A 85 3.69 4.75 -25.24
C ALA A 85 2.26 4.28 -25.54
N PHE A 86 1.75 4.70 -26.70
CA PHE A 86 0.39 4.37 -27.16
C PHE A 86 0.40 3.97 -28.65
N ALA A 87 -0.67 3.35 -29.09
CA ALA A 87 -0.82 2.92 -30.48
C ALA A 87 -0.98 4.08 -31.45
N SER A 88 -1.54 5.22 -31.00
CA SER A 88 -1.72 6.43 -31.80
C SER A 88 -1.32 7.70 -31.05
N LYS A 89 -1.13 8.81 -31.80
CA LYS A 89 -0.86 10.13 -31.21
C LYS A 89 -2.08 10.66 -30.47
N GLU A 90 -3.27 10.40 -30.98
CA GLU A 90 -4.54 10.82 -30.38
C GLU A 90 -4.74 10.20 -29.00
N GLU A 91 -4.43 8.91 -28.85
CA GLU A 91 -4.46 8.24 -27.54
C GLU A 91 -3.45 8.82 -26.56
N LEU A 92 -2.22 9.06 -27.02
CA LEU A 92 -1.17 9.69 -26.21
C LEU A 92 -1.61 11.08 -25.75
N GLU A 93 -2.12 11.92 -26.64
CA GLU A 93 -2.61 13.25 -26.32
C GLU A 93 -3.80 13.21 -25.35
N GLY A 94 -4.72 12.26 -25.54
CA GLY A 94 -5.82 11.99 -24.63
C GLY A 94 -5.33 11.68 -23.22
N TYR A 95 -4.37 10.77 -23.11
CA TYR A 95 -3.73 10.41 -21.85
C TYR A 95 -3.02 11.60 -21.18
N LEU A 96 -2.27 12.39 -21.93
CA LEU A 96 -1.56 13.56 -21.40
C LEU A 96 -2.53 14.64 -20.89
N ARG A 97 -3.63 14.87 -21.61
CA ARG A 97 -4.72 15.76 -21.13
C ARG A 97 -5.32 15.24 -19.84
N GLN A 98 -5.59 13.95 -19.76
CA GLN A 98 -6.14 13.32 -18.55
C GLN A 98 -5.19 13.44 -17.37
N MET A 99 -3.89 13.26 -17.58
CA MET A 99 -2.87 13.46 -16.52
C MET A 99 -2.80 14.92 -16.06
N GLU A 100 -2.87 15.88 -16.97
CA GLU A 100 -2.87 17.31 -16.61
C GLU A 100 -4.15 17.67 -15.87
N GLU A 101 -5.31 17.19 -16.29
CA GLU A 101 -6.55 17.37 -15.53
C GLU A 101 -6.47 16.75 -14.13
N ALA A 102 -5.92 15.55 -14.00
CA ALA A 102 -5.72 14.90 -12.70
C ALA A 102 -4.83 15.74 -11.79
N ARG A 103 -3.75 16.34 -12.33
CA ARG A 103 -2.87 17.26 -11.60
C ARG A 103 -3.57 18.53 -11.14
N LEU A 104 -4.40 19.11 -12.01
CA LEU A 104 -5.19 20.29 -11.66
C LEU A 104 -6.23 19.98 -10.57
N ARG A 105 -6.76 18.76 -10.57
CA ARG A 105 -7.77 18.27 -9.61
C ARG A 105 -7.16 17.56 -8.41
N ASP A 106 -5.83 17.66 -8.19
CA ASP A 106 -5.18 17.05 -7.03
C ASP A 106 -5.83 17.55 -5.73
N HIS A 107 -6.38 16.61 -4.96
CA HIS A 107 -7.11 16.93 -3.73
C HIS A 107 -6.25 17.68 -2.70
N ARG A 108 -4.93 17.47 -2.69
CA ARG A 108 -4.00 18.16 -1.79
C ARG A 108 -3.89 19.64 -2.15
N LYS A 109 -3.87 19.95 -3.45
CA LYS A 109 -3.90 21.31 -3.97
C LYS A 109 -5.25 21.95 -3.70
N LEU A 110 -6.33 21.34 -4.19
CA LEU A 110 -7.68 21.87 -4.03
C LEU A 110 -8.09 21.99 -2.56
N GLY A 111 -7.77 21.00 -1.74
CA GLY A 111 -8.07 21.02 -0.31
C GLY A 111 -7.41 22.17 0.43
N ARG A 112 -6.17 22.51 0.05
CA ARG A 112 -5.45 23.68 0.59
C ARG A 112 -6.05 24.99 0.09
N GLU A 113 -6.24 25.13 -1.22
CA GLU A 113 -6.78 26.34 -1.85
C GLU A 113 -8.20 26.67 -1.36
N LEU A 114 -9.05 25.66 -1.23
CA LEU A 114 -10.43 25.81 -0.77
C LEU A 114 -10.55 25.82 0.76
N GLY A 115 -9.46 25.55 1.48
CA GLY A 115 -9.45 25.52 2.93
C GLY A 115 -10.28 24.38 3.52
N LEU A 116 -10.25 23.17 2.91
CA LEU A 116 -11.04 22.03 3.33
C LEU A 116 -10.44 21.30 4.52
N PHE A 117 -9.11 21.23 4.59
CA PHE A 117 -8.38 20.54 5.66
C PHE A 117 -7.04 21.22 5.94
N ALA A 118 -6.42 20.81 7.03
CA ALA A 118 -5.05 21.16 7.39
C ALA A 118 -4.26 19.90 7.78
N ILE A 119 -2.97 19.95 7.55
CA ILE A 119 -2.00 18.98 8.02
C ILE A 119 -1.09 19.71 9.00
N SER A 120 -0.75 19.07 10.10
CA SER A 120 0.11 19.65 11.15
C SER A 120 1.10 18.59 11.63
N ASP A 121 2.37 18.94 11.66
CA ASP A 121 3.43 18.07 12.20
C ASP A 121 3.24 17.78 13.69
N ARG A 122 2.57 18.70 14.42
CA ARG A 122 2.23 18.50 15.84
C ARG A 122 1.16 17.44 16.04
N VAL A 123 0.29 17.25 15.05
CA VAL A 123 -0.76 16.20 15.08
C VAL A 123 -0.20 14.89 14.55
N GLY A 124 0.64 14.96 13.53
CA GLY A 124 1.26 13.82 12.87
C GLY A 124 0.94 13.74 11.38
N GLN A 125 1.85 13.14 10.64
CA GLN A 125 1.66 12.94 9.20
C GLN A 125 0.52 11.94 8.94
N GLY A 126 -0.29 12.23 7.93
CA GLY A 126 -1.45 11.39 7.59
C GLY A 126 -2.69 11.61 8.49
N LEU A 127 -2.56 12.35 9.59
CA LEU A 127 -3.68 12.68 10.48
C LEU A 127 -4.29 14.03 10.07
N ILE A 128 -5.39 13.95 9.34
CA ILE A 128 -6.00 15.10 8.68
C ILE A 128 -6.94 15.86 9.62
N LEU A 129 -6.73 17.18 9.74
CA LEU A 129 -7.62 18.08 10.45
C LEU A 129 -8.65 18.66 9.47
N TRP A 130 -9.88 18.20 9.56
CA TRP A 130 -10.98 18.70 8.72
C TRP A 130 -11.44 20.09 9.20
N LYS A 131 -11.37 21.06 8.32
CA LYS A 131 -11.89 22.43 8.56
C LYS A 131 -13.40 22.47 8.28
N PRO A 132 -14.13 23.53 8.73
CA PRO A 132 -15.60 23.56 8.60
C PRO A 132 -16.12 23.27 7.20
N LYS A 133 -15.54 23.83 6.15
CA LYS A 133 -15.95 23.55 4.77
C LYS A 133 -15.72 22.09 4.38
N GLY A 134 -14.58 21.53 4.78
CA GLY A 134 -14.26 20.13 4.53
C GLY A 134 -15.17 19.17 5.33
N ALA A 135 -15.52 19.54 6.56
CA ALA A 135 -16.46 18.78 7.37
C ALA A 135 -17.85 18.71 6.72
N ILE A 136 -18.37 19.83 6.20
CA ILE A 136 -19.64 19.87 5.47
C ILE A 136 -19.57 18.98 4.22
N LEU A 137 -18.51 19.11 3.42
CA LEU A 137 -18.34 18.29 2.22
C LEU A 137 -18.29 16.80 2.56
N ARG A 138 -17.50 16.44 3.58
CA ARG A 138 -17.42 15.07 4.07
C ARG A 138 -18.77 14.54 4.54
N GLN A 139 -19.51 15.32 5.33
CA GLN A 139 -20.82 14.93 5.83
C GLN A 139 -21.81 14.74 4.67
N SER A 140 -21.86 15.63 3.71
CA SER A 140 -22.74 15.51 2.53
C SER A 140 -22.46 14.24 1.72
N LEU A 141 -21.19 13.87 1.56
CA LEU A 141 -20.82 12.60 0.90
C LEU A 141 -21.21 11.39 1.73
N GLN A 142 -21.05 11.45 3.05
CA GLN A 142 -21.46 10.36 3.95
C GLN A 142 -22.98 10.17 3.91
N ASP A 143 -23.75 11.25 3.96
CA ASP A 143 -25.21 11.21 3.91
C ASP A 143 -25.69 10.60 2.59
N PHE A 144 -25.09 10.99 1.47
CA PHE A 144 -25.40 10.43 0.15
C PHE A 144 -25.13 8.92 0.10
N ILE A 145 -23.96 8.48 0.56
CA ILE A 145 -23.60 7.05 0.58
C ILE A 145 -24.51 6.28 1.54
N LEU A 146 -24.81 6.86 2.70
CA LEU A 146 -25.70 6.23 3.69
C LEU A 146 -27.11 6.00 3.15
N GLU A 147 -27.64 6.97 2.39
CA GLU A 147 -28.93 6.81 1.72
C GLU A 147 -28.93 5.63 0.74
N LEU A 148 -27.86 5.51 -0.07
CA LEU A 148 -27.70 4.38 -1.00
C LEU A 148 -27.58 3.04 -0.25
N LEU A 149 -26.78 3.00 0.80
CA LEU A 149 -26.57 1.80 1.61
C LEU A 149 -27.90 1.34 2.24
N ARG A 150 -28.69 2.25 2.77
CA ARG A 150 -30.03 1.95 3.33
C ARG A 150 -30.97 1.36 2.28
N LYS A 151 -30.96 1.90 1.06
CA LYS A 151 -31.74 1.35 -0.07
C LYS A 151 -31.29 -0.08 -0.44
N CYS A 152 -30.01 -0.41 -0.22
CA CYS A 152 -29.47 -1.76 -0.42
C CYS A 152 -29.64 -2.68 0.81
N GLY A 153 -30.35 -2.24 1.84
CA GLY A 153 -30.62 -3.04 3.04
C GLY A 153 -29.46 -3.10 4.04
N TYR A 154 -28.50 -2.19 3.97
CA TYR A 154 -27.43 -2.09 4.97
C TYR A 154 -27.90 -1.35 6.21
N GLN A 155 -27.48 -1.86 7.37
CA GLN A 155 -27.67 -1.25 8.67
C GLN A 155 -26.38 -0.58 9.13
N GLN A 156 -26.48 0.68 9.56
CA GLN A 156 -25.33 1.43 10.04
C GLN A 156 -24.98 1.00 11.46
N VAL A 157 -23.68 0.77 11.68
CA VAL A 157 -23.09 0.49 12.99
C VAL A 157 -21.96 1.43 13.30
N PHE A 158 -21.55 1.49 14.55
CA PHE A 158 -20.40 2.24 15.04
C PHE A 158 -19.58 1.34 15.95
N THR A 159 -18.28 1.33 15.77
CA THR A 159 -17.36 0.52 16.58
C THR A 159 -16.27 1.38 17.22
N PRO A 160 -15.71 0.97 18.37
CA PRO A 160 -14.63 1.68 19.04
C PRO A 160 -13.38 1.81 18.15
N HIS A 161 -12.54 2.80 18.43
CA HIS A 161 -11.26 3.02 17.75
C HIS A 161 -10.16 2.06 18.21
N ILE A 162 -10.30 1.52 19.42
CA ILE A 162 -9.37 0.57 20.03
C ILE A 162 -10.10 -0.69 20.46
N GLY A 163 -9.40 -1.82 20.51
CA GLY A 163 -9.91 -3.09 21.01
C GLY A 163 -8.82 -3.89 21.69
N LYS A 164 -9.20 -4.86 22.51
CA LYS A 164 -8.24 -5.75 23.17
C LYS A 164 -7.44 -6.55 22.14
N LEU A 165 -6.16 -6.78 22.44
CA LEU A 165 -5.26 -7.57 21.58
C LEU A 165 -5.81 -8.96 21.28
N GLY A 166 -6.47 -9.60 22.26
CA GLY A 166 -7.11 -10.90 22.09
C GLY A 166 -8.10 -10.96 20.92
N LEU A 167 -8.86 -9.88 20.66
CA LEU A 167 -9.75 -9.77 19.50
C LEU A 167 -8.97 -9.86 18.18
N PHE A 168 -7.85 -9.16 18.10
CA PHE A 168 -7.04 -9.11 16.87
C PHE A 168 -6.20 -10.37 16.68
N ARG A 169 -5.79 -11.04 17.76
CA ARG A 169 -5.17 -12.38 17.72
C ARG A 169 -6.18 -13.41 17.21
N ALA A 170 -7.37 -13.45 17.77
CA ALA A 170 -8.43 -14.39 17.38
C ALA A 170 -8.84 -14.23 15.92
N SER A 171 -8.83 -13.01 15.40
CA SER A 171 -9.19 -12.70 14.00
C SER A 171 -8.02 -12.77 13.02
N GLY A 172 -6.81 -13.11 13.47
CA GLY A 172 -5.61 -13.22 12.64
C GLY A 172 -5.00 -11.89 12.18
N HIS A 173 -5.49 -10.75 12.72
CA HIS A 173 -4.96 -9.44 12.32
C HIS A 173 -3.66 -9.09 13.06
N PHE A 174 -3.40 -9.67 14.20
CA PHE A 174 -2.19 -9.50 14.98
C PHE A 174 -1.62 -10.90 15.35
N PRO A 175 -0.33 -11.15 15.24
CA PRO A 175 0.75 -10.25 14.80
C PRO A 175 0.98 -10.19 13.28
N TYR A 176 0.15 -10.84 12.46
CA TYR A 176 0.40 -11.00 11.02
C TYR A 176 0.66 -9.67 10.27
N TYR A 177 -0.03 -8.60 10.64
CA TYR A 177 0.12 -7.26 10.04
C TYR A 177 0.88 -6.27 10.91
N LYS A 178 1.70 -6.72 11.88
CA LYS A 178 2.33 -5.85 12.87
C LYS A 178 3.14 -4.70 12.27
N ASP A 179 3.81 -4.93 11.15
CA ASP A 179 4.67 -3.95 10.47
C ASP A 179 3.88 -2.76 9.90
N SER A 180 2.58 -2.94 9.65
CA SER A 180 1.66 -1.91 9.18
C SER A 180 0.70 -1.43 10.28
N GLN A 181 1.00 -1.70 11.53
CA GLN A 181 0.16 -1.32 12.68
C GLN A 181 0.93 -0.40 13.62
N PHE A 182 0.19 0.45 14.34
CA PHE A 182 0.76 1.12 15.50
C PHE A 182 1.09 0.08 16.58
N ALA A 183 2.15 0.34 17.34
CA ALA A 183 2.51 -0.54 18.45
C ALA A 183 1.33 -0.69 19.43
N PRO A 184 1.12 -1.88 20.00
CA PRO A 184 0.09 -2.09 21.02
C PRO A 184 0.24 -1.17 22.21
N ILE A 185 -0.88 -0.73 22.75
CA ILE A 185 -0.96 -0.02 24.04
C ILE A 185 -1.03 -1.10 25.11
N VAL A 186 0.08 -1.34 25.77
CA VAL A 186 0.19 -2.39 26.80
C VAL A 186 -0.30 -1.87 28.14
N GLU A 187 -0.86 -2.73 28.97
CA GLU A 187 -1.30 -2.38 30.30
C GLU A 187 -0.11 -2.05 31.22
N ARG A 188 -0.32 -1.12 32.16
CA ARG A 188 0.76 -0.61 33.01
C ARG A 188 1.42 -1.73 33.83
N GLU A 189 0.61 -2.65 34.35
CA GLU A 189 1.07 -3.79 35.17
C GLU A 189 2.02 -4.71 34.39
N ASP A 190 1.77 -4.90 33.09
CA ASP A 190 2.65 -5.71 32.26
C ASP A 190 3.94 -4.97 31.89
N LEU A 191 3.90 -3.63 31.78
CA LEU A 191 5.11 -2.81 31.65
C LEU A 191 5.97 -2.86 32.91
N GLU A 192 5.35 -2.83 34.12
CA GLU A 192 6.04 -2.94 35.39
C GLU A 192 6.70 -4.32 35.50
N LYS A 193 6.00 -5.40 35.18
CA LYS A 193 6.60 -6.75 35.14
C LYS A 193 7.75 -6.86 34.14
N MET A 194 7.62 -6.25 32.97
CA MET A 194 8.71 -6.19 31.98
C MET A 194 9.97 -5.56 32.60
N ALA A 195 9.80 -4.46 33.32
CA ALA A 195 10.91 -3.76 33.97
C ALA A 195 11.53 -4.61 35.09
N GLU A 196 10.71 -5.27 35.92
CA GLU A 196 11.16 -6.16 36.99
C GLU A 196 11.90 -7.40 36.45
N GLU A 197 11.42 -7.99 35.36
CA GLU A 197 12.03 -9.15 34.72
C GLU A 197 13.24 -8.80 33.84
N HIS A 198 13.58 -7.51 33.69
CA HIS A 198 14.65 -7.01 32.83
C HIS A 198 14.56 -7.52 31.37
N LEU A 199 13.35 -7.63 30.84
CA LEU A 199 13.13 -8.09 29.47
C LEU A 199 13.64 -7.08 28.44
N ASP A 200 14.26 -7.58 27.38
CA ASP A 200 14.50 -6.76 26.19
C ASP A 200 13.23 -6.59 25.35
N VAL A 201 13.27 -5.67 24.38
CA VAL A 201 12.13 -5.35 23.51
C VAL A 201 11.64 -6.59 22.76
N ALA A 202 12.54 -7.41 22.23
CA ALA A 202 12.18 -8.59 21.45
C ALA A 202 11.55 -9.69 22.33
N GLN A 203 11.97 -9.81 23.58
CA GLN A 203 11.36 -10.73 24.56
C GLN A 203 9.96 -10.26 24.92
N PHE A 204 9.79 -8.97 25.15
CA PHE A 204 8.49 -8.39 25.45
C PHE A 204 7.51 -8.49 24.27
N GLU A 205 7.96 -8.19 23.05
CA GLU A 205 7.14 -8.38 21.85
C GLU A 205 6.61 -9.81 21.74
N ARG A 206 7.45 -10.82 22.01
CA ARG A 206 7.02 -12.22 22.02
C ARG A 206 5.92 -12.49 23.05
N LYS A 207 6.01 -11.91 24.25
CA LYS A 207 4.95 -12.03 25.27
C LYS A 207 3.64 -11.37 24.83
N VAL A 208 3.72 -10.23 24.16
CA VAL A 208 2.54 -9.55 23.57
C VAL A 208 1.94 -10.39 22.44
N GLU A 209 2.77 -10.98 21.58
CA GLU A 209 2.32 -11.81 20.46
C GLU A 209 1.69 -13.13 20.94
N SER A 210 2.27 -13.78 21.95
CA SER A 210 1.75 -15.03 22.53
C SER A 210 0.47 -14.85 23.35
N GLY A 211 0.22 -13.64 23.86
CA GLY A 211 -0.89 -13.34 24.76
C GLY A 211 -0.59 -13.47 26.24
N GLU A 212 0.68 -13.61 26.59
CA GLU A 212 1.14 -13.55 27.99
C GLU A 212 1.08 -12.11 28.54
N ALA A 213 1.25 -11.11 27.68
CA ALA A 213 0.97 -9.71 28.00
C ALA A 213 -0.26 -9.23 27.24
N GLU A 214 -1.14 -8.55 27.94
CA GLU A 214 -2.40 -8.03 27.39
C GLU A 214 -2.31 -6.52 27.14
N GLY A 215 -3.29 -6.01 26.38
CA GLY A 215 -3.35 -4.59 26.04
C GLY A 215 -4.39 -4.31 24.96
N PHE A 216 -4.25 -3.15 24.33
CA PHE A 216 -5.16 -2.65 23.32
C PHE A 216 -4.40 -2.32 22.05
N LEU A 217 -5.10 -2.41 20.92
CA LEU A 217 -4.59 -2.03 19.61
C LEU A 217 -5.54 -1.01 18.97
N LEU A 218 -4.99 0.00 18.31
CA LEU A 218 -5.75 0.84 17.38
C LEU A 218 -6.24 -0.05 16.24
N LYS A 219 -7.54 -0.01 15.93
CA LYS A 219 -8.12 -0.92 14.93
C LYS A 219 -7.53 -0.71 13.54
N PRO A 220 -6.87 -1.71 12.95
CA PRO A 220 -6.37 -1.63 11.58
C PRO A 220 -7.46 -1.89 10.54
N MET A 221 -8.54 -2.54 10.96
CA MET A 221 -9.73 -2.89 10.15
C MET A 221 -10.99 -2.94 11.02
N ASN A 222 -12.16 -2.75 10.42
CA ASN A 222 -13.45 -2.85 11.10
C ASN A 222 -13.94 -4.29 11.28
N CYS A 223 -13.45 -5.23 10.46
CA CYS A 223 -13.96 -6.61 10.38
C CYS A 223 -14.05 -7.32 11.74
N PRO A 224 -13.03 -7.30 12.63
CA PRO A 224 -13.14 -7.99 13.91
C PRO A 224 -14.31 -7.51 14.76
N PHE A 225 -14.57 -6.22 14.78
CA PHE A 225 -15.68 -5.62 15.52
C PHE A 225 -17.03 -5.96 14.91
N HIS A 226 -17.15 -5.98 13.58
CA HIS A 226 -18.40 -6.39 12.91
C HIS A 226 -18.72 -7.86 13.16
N ILE A 227 -17.70 -8.72 13.27
CA ILE A 227 -17.89 -10.12 13.66
C ILE A 227 -18.42 -10.22 15.10
N GLU A 228 -17.91 -9.41 16.03
CA GLU A 228 -18.41 -9.40 17.40
C GLU A 228 -19.84 -8.85 17.48
N ILE A 229 -20.21 -7.85 16.68
CA ILE A 229 -21.61 -7.41 16.55
C ILE A 229 -22.47 -8.57 16.05
N PHE A 230 -22.03 -9.26 15.00
CA PHE A 230 -22.78 -10.41 14.47
C PHE A 230 -22.95 -11.53 15.50
N LYS A 231 -21.95 -11.79 16.31
CA LYS A 231 -21.97 -12.82 17.37
C LYS A 231 -22.78 -12.42 18.60
N SER A 232 -23.07 -11.13 18.80
CA SER A 232 -23.78 -10.65 19.98
C SER A 232 -25.22 -11.12 20.05
N ASP A 233 -25.80 -11.49 18.90
CA ASP A 233 -27.14 -11.99 18.78
C ASP A 233 -27.16 -13.38 18.12
N PRO A 234 -28.10 -14.26 18.49
CA PRO A 234 -28.29 -15.54 17.81
C PRO A 234 -28.88 -15.33 16.42
N HIS A 235 -28.26 -15.91 15.39
CA HIS A 235 -28.72 -15.85 14.01
C HIS A 235 -29.11 -17.22 13.47
N SER A 236 -30.21 -17.26 12.72
CA SER A 236 -30.62 -18.39 11.89
C SER A 236 -30.09 -18.18 10.45
N TYR A 237 -29.99 -19.27 9.69
CA TYR A 237 -29.71 -19.15 8.25
C TYR A 237 -30.76 -18.33 7.49
N ARG A 238 -31.97 -18.16 8.06
CA ARG A 238 -33.06 -17.35 7.49
C ARG A 238 -32.85 -15.86 7.67
N ASP A 239 -31.98 -15.46 8.61
CA ASP A 239 -31.64 -14.05 8.88
C ASP A 239 -30.56 -13.53 7.93
N LEU A 240 -29.97 -14.42 7.12
CA LEU A 240 -28.93 -14.09 6.17
C LEU A 240 -29.51 -13.58 4.84
N PRO A 241 -28.85 -12.62 4.19
CA PRO A 241 -27.57 -12.01 4.57
C PRO A 241 -27.74 -10.87 5.57
N VAL A 242 -26.90 -10.83 6.61
CA VAL A 242 -26.77 -9.66 7.49
C VAL A 242 -25.86 -8.64 6.81
N ARG A 243 -26.32 -7.40 6.66
CA ARG A 243 -25.60 -6.33 5.98
C ARG A 243 -25.31 -5.18 6.94
N LEU A 244 -24.07 -5.09 7.40
CA LEU A 244 -23.60 -4.02 8.27
C LEU A 244 -22.68 -3.07 7.49
N ALA A 245 -22.77 -1.77 7.78
CA ALA A 245 -21.92 -0.75 7.20
C ALA A 245 -21.47 0.27 8.24
N GLU A 246 -20.25 0.76 8.11
CA GLU A 246 -19.66 1.75 9.02
C GLU A 246 -18.79 2.74 8.24
N PHE A 247 -18.88 4.02 8.61
CA PHE A 247 -17.86 5.02 8.29
C PHE A 247 -16.77 4.99 9.37
N GLY A 248 -16.09 3.85 9.45
CA GLY A 248 -15.14 3.57 10.52
C GLY A 248 -13.76 4.15 10.24
N SER A 249 -13.20 4.84 11.25
CA SER A 249 -11.78 5.21 11.20
C SER A 249 -10.93 3.99 11.51
N VAL A 250 -9.95 3.71 10.64
CA VAL A 250 -8.94 2.67 10.84
C VAL A 250 -7.56 3.31 10.90
N TYR A 251 -6.61 2.67 11.56
CA TYR A 251 -5.31 3.21 11.86
C TYR A 251 -4.22 2.25 11.39
N ARG A 252 -3.35 2.73 10.50
CA ARG A 252 -2.22 1.95 10.00
C ARG A 252 -0.97 2.79 10.02
N TRP A 253 0.13 2.14 10.32
CA TRP A 253 1.46 2.71 10.17
C TRP A 253 1.88 2.52 8.71
N GLU A 254 1.56 3.50 7.87
CA GLU A 254 1.86 3.44 6.44
C GLU A 254 3.26 3.98 6.17
N GLN A 255 4.03 3.28 5.34
CA GLN A 255 5.32 3.78 4.90
C GLN A 255 5.16 4.84 3.81
N SER A 256 6.18 5.69 3.65
CA SER A 256 6.15 6.76 2.64
C SER A 256 5.96 6.19 1.23
N GLY A 257 4.90 6.61 0.55
CA GLY A 257 4.58 6.20 -0.82
C GLY A 257 3.57 5.05 -0.95
N GLU A 258 3.13 4.45 0.14
CA GLU A 258 2.11 3.38 0.12
C GLU A 258 0.70 3.91 -0.17
N LEU A 259 0.41 5.13 0.26
CA LEU A 259 -0.89 5.77 0.02
C LEU A 259 -0.82 6.79 -1.12
N ASN A 260 -1.64 6.58 -2.14
CA ASN A 260 -1.82 7.50 -3.24
C ASN A 260 -3.25 8.04 -3.26
N GLY A 261 -3.41 9.33 -3.05
CA GLY A 261 -4.68 10.04 -3.18
C GLY A 261 -5.63 9.85 -2.00
N LEU A 262 -6.93 10.07 -2.25
CA LEU A 262 -8.01 9.89 -1.28
C LEU A 262 -8.47 8.43 -1.15
N THR A 263 -8.06 7.59 -2.08
CA THR A 263 -8.36 6.18 -2.04
C THR A 263 -7.38 5.51 -1.10
N LEU A 264 -7.86 5.18 0.10
CA LEU A 264 -7.42 3.97 0.74
C LEU A 264 -7.78 2.87 -0.26
N SER A 265 -6.80 2.40 -1.02
CA SER A 265 -6.96 1.19 -1.77
C SER A 265 -7.25 0.12 -0.72
N LEU A 266 -8.51 -0.29 -0.61
CA LEU A 266 -8.82 -1.61 -0.11
C LEU A 266 -8.11 -2.54 -1.09
N ILE A 267 -6.85 -2.83 -0.80
CA ILE A 267 -6.18 -3.97 -1.40
C ILE A 267 -7.14 -5.11 -1.10
N HIS A 268 -7.72 -5.61 -2.14
CA HIS A 268 -8.53 -6.80 -2.08
C HIS A 268 -7.58 -7.91 -1.60
N ILE A 269 -7.53 -8.10 -0.29
CA ILE A 269 -6.90 -9.27 0.28
C ILE A 269 -7.87 -10.38 -0.11
N PRO A 270 -7.48 -11.28 -1.05
CA PRO A 270 -8.34 -12.41 -1.31
C PRO A 270 -8.49 -13.15 0.02
N SER A 271 -9.72 -13.22 0.50
CA SER A 271 -10.08 -14.09 1.61
C SER A 271 -9.46 -15.46 1.34
N PRO A 272 -8.65 -16.01 2.25
CA PRO A 272 -8.21 -17.38 2.08
C PRO A 272 -9.44 -18.26 1.98
N ARG A 273 -9.54 -18.99 0.89
CA ARG A 273 -10.57 -20.01 0.67
C ARG A 273 -10.37 -21.17 1.61
#